data_4320971f9010d45ef455357a83695b94
#
_entry.id   4320971f9010d45ef455357a83695b94
#
_cell.length_a   1.000
_cell.length_b   1.000
_cell.length_c   1.000
_cell.angle_alpha   90.00
_cell.angle_beta   90.00
_cell.angle_gamma   90.00
#
_symmetry.space_group_name_H-M   'P 1'
#
loop_
_entity.id
_entity.type
_entity.pdbx_description
1 polymer ?
#
loop_
_entity_poly.entity_id
_entity_poly.type
_entity_poly.pdbx_seq_one_letter_code
_entity_poly.pdbx_strand_id
1 'polypeptide(L)'
;LKELGDLVGGKVVGDSLLSIDGVSSLDTGEEGTITYLYKKKFQKFVETTNASAIIVSDEALIGKKNGIIVDDPRLAFVKVLEFFSDDMREYEGVHSNAIIAKSAQIGTSTDIGPNVVIGENVLIGDNVVIGPNNVIGPNVSIGNNCRLYSNIHICSDSKIGNNCILHSGVIIGADGFGFISVDDSHIKIPQIGKVVIGNDVEIGANSTIDRGTVADTIVHDLCKFDNGVQIGHNVTVGKGCLLTAHVTIAGSTKIGEYCAFGGQSGAIDNVTIGDRAIFACYTAVTKDLPGGKMYSGAPAREIKEKNKRDALYFDVSRLKKRIEFIEKAINK
;
A
#
# COMPACT_ATOMS: atom_id res chain seq x y z
N LEU A 1 29.26 -4.77 12.08
CA LEU A 1 29.09 -5.37 10.73
C LEU A 1 28.81 -6.88 10.83
N LYS A 2 29.45 -7.60 11.77
CA LYS A 2 29.22 -9.04 12.00
C LYS A 2 27.76 -9.34 12.31
N GLU A 3 27.16 -8.59 13.25
CA GLU A 3 25.76 -8.76 13.64
C GLU A 3 24.79 -8.63 12.44
N LEU A 4 25.01 -7.64 11.58
CA LEU A 4 24.22 -7.49 10.35
C LEU A 4 24.46 -8.63 9.36
N GLY A 5 25.71 -9.13 9.26
CA GLY A 5 26.04 -10.31 8.47
C GLY A 5 25.27 -11.56 8.94
N ASP A 6 25.25 -11.79 10.24
CA ASP A 6 24.51 -12.91 10.86
C ASP A 6 22.99 -12.75 10.65
N LEU A 7 22.44 -11.55 10.82
CA LEU A 7 21.03 -11.21 10.59
C LEU A 7 20.55 -11.56 9.17
N VAL A 8 21.36 -11.23 8.17
CA VAL A 8 20.98 -11.46 6.77
C VAL A 8 21.46 -12.81 6.20
N GLY A 9 22.21 -13.58 6.99
CA GLY A 9 22.82 -14.86 6.56
C GLY A 9 23.90 -14.66 5.49
N GLY A 10 24.64 -13.53 5.54
CA GLY A 10 25.64 -13.14 4.56
C GLY A 10 27.07 -13.37 5.04
N LYS A 11 28.00 -13.50 4.07
CA LYS A 11 29.45 -13.56 4.33
C LYS A 11 30.00 -12.14 4.51
N VAL A 12 30.57 -11.85 5.67
CA VAL A 12 31.25 -10.57 5.93
C VAL A 12 32.62 -10.57 5.26
N VAL A 13 32.98 -9.47 4.59
CA VAL A 13 34.29 -9.19 3.99
C VAL A 13 34.84 -7.90 4.57
N GLY A 14 36.12 -7.91 4.95
CA GLY A 14 36.80 -6.78 5.60
C GLY A 14 36.70 -6.84 7.13
N ASP A 15 36.62 -5.67 7.79
CA ASP A 15 36.60 -5.57 9.25
C ASP A 15 35.22 -5.95 9.80
N SER A 16 35.12 -7.15 10.37
CA SER A 16 33.89 -7.66 10.98
C SER A 16 33.49 -6.91 12.26
N LEU A 17 34.41 -6.20 12.91
CA LEU A 17 34.18 -5.42 14.13
C LEU A 17 33.75 -3.97 13.82
N LEU A 18 33.73 -3.58 12.55
CA LEU A 18 33.31 -2.25 12.14
C LEU A 18 31.91 -1.92 12.71
N SER A 19 31.81 -0.78 13.43
CA SER A 19 30.52 -0.26 13.89
C SER A 19 29.71 0.25 12.72
N ILE A 20 28.43 -0.12 12.69
CA ILE A 20 27.45 0.39 11.75
C ILE A 20 26.29 0.94 12.56
N ASP A 21 26.08 2.25 12.46
CA ASP A 21 25.13 2.99 13.31
C ASP A 21 23.85 3.34 12.55
N GLY A 22 23.78 3.00 11.25
CA GLY A 22 22.61 3.29 10.43
C GLY A 22 22.77 2.85 8.97
N VAL A 23 21.84 3.32 8.15
CA VAL A 23 21.75 3.04 6.70
C VAL A 23 21.83 4.34 5.90
N SER A 24 22.37 4.26 4.69
CA SER A 24 22.39 5.41 3.77
C SER A 24 22.17 4.98 2.32
N SER A 25 21.85 5.91 1.44
CA SER A 25 21.78 5.63 0.01
C SER A 25 23.19 5.49 -0.58
N LEU A 26 23.31 4.72 -1.66
CA LEU A 26 24.63 4.40 -2.26
C LEU A 26 25.35 5.64 -2.80
N ASP A 27 24.64 6.61 -3.34
CA ASP A 27 25.18 7.81 -3.98
C ASP A 27 25.61 8.91 -2.98
N THR A 28 24.94 8.97 -1.83
CA THR A 28 25.21 9.98 -0.79
C THR A 28 25.84 9.43 0.48
N GLY A 29 26.20 8.16 0.51
CA GLY A 29 26.63 7.41 1.69
C GLY A 29 27.39 8.21 2.74
N GLU A 30 27.16 7.89 3.99
CA GLU A 30 27.76 8.53 5.18
C GLU A 30 28.67 7.56 5.92
N GLU A 31 29.71 8.07 6.60
CA GLU A 31 30.56 7.26 7.47
C GLU A 31 29.74 6.66 8.62
N GLY A 32 30.06 5.43 9.01
CA GLY A 32 29.27 4.67 10.01
C GLY A 32 28.02 4.00 9.46
N THR A 33 27.71 4.15 8.17
CA THR A 33 26.48 3.56 7.59
C THR A 33 26.76 2.37 6.66
N ILE A 34 25.72 1.56 6.45
CA ILE A 34 25.69 0.50 5.45
C ILE A 34 24.71 0.83 4.31
N THR A 35 25.10 0.47 3.08
CA THR A 35 24.27 0.63 1.89
C THR A 35 24.20 -0.67 1.10
N TYR A 36 23.53 -0.69 -0.06
CA TYR A 36 23.46 -1.87 -0.91
C TYR A 36 23.59 -1.57 -2.40
N LEU A 37 24.07 -2.55 -3.17
CA LEU A 37 24.13 -2.51 -4.63
C LEU A 37 23.40 -3.71 -5.23
N TYR A 38 22.33 -3.48 -6.01
CA TYR A 38 21.61 -4.55 -6.70
C TYR A 38 21.59 -4.43 -8.23
N LYS A 39 21.93 -3.25 -8.79
CA LYS A 39 22.02 -3.03 -10.25
C LYS A 39 23.41 -2.57 -10.64
N LYS A 40 24.05 -3.29 -11.58
CA LYS A 40 25.41 -2.94 -12.10
C LYS A 40 25.56 -1.49 -12.55
N LYS A 41 24.50 -0.87 -13.08
CA LYS A 41 24.56 0.54 -13.52
C LYS A 41 24.91 1.53 -12.40
N PHE A 42 24.71 1.15 -11.15
CA PHE A 42 25.05 1.96 -9.98
C PHE A 42 26.44 1.64 -9.39
N GLN A 43 27.17 0.67 -9.94
CA GLN A 43 28.49 0.24 -9.46
C GLN A 43 29.50 1.40 -9.39
N LYS A 44 29.38 2.39 -10.27
CA LYS A 44 30.23 3.61 -10.25
C LYS A 44 30.17 4.36 -8.92
N PHE A 45 29.12 4.25 -8.15
CA PHE A 45 28.98 4.91 -6.85
C PHE A 45 29.65 4.15 -5.71
N VAL A 46 30.04 2.88 -5.90
CA VAL A 46 30.72 2.08 -4.87
C VAL A 46 32.06 2.68 -4.48
N GLU A 47 32.79 3.23 -5.45
CA GLU A 47 34.10 3.85 -5.20
C GLU A 47 33.99 5.25 -4.57
N THR A 48 32.89 5.95 -4.81
CA THR A 48 32.69 7.35 -4.39
C THR A 48 31.84 7.52 -3.14
N THR A 49 31.03 6.50 -2.78
CA THR A 49 30.20 6.56 -1.57
C THR A 49 31.06 6.67 -0.30
N ASN A 50 30.62 7.43 0.68
CA ASN A 50 31.22 7.49 2.02
C ASN A 50 30.69 6.40 2.95
N ALA A 51 29.70 5.59 2.53
CA ALA A 51 29.21 4.47 3.34
C ALA A 51 30.35 3.55 3.75
N SER A 52 30.38 3.15 5.01
CA SER A 52 31.45 2.34 5.59
C SER A 52 31.40 0.87 5.18
N ALA A 53 30.20 0.38 4.82
CA ALA A 53 30.02 -0.98 4.33
C ALA A 53 28.94 -1.04 3.23
N ILE A 54 28.98 -2.14 2.46
CA ILE A 54 28.05 -2.34 1.34
C ILE A 54 27.56 -3.79 1.28
N ILE A 55 26.27 -3.98 1.00
CA ILE A 55 25.66 -5.29 0.75
C ILE A 55 25.63 -5.54 -0.76
N VAL A 56 26.22 -6.65 -1.20
CA VAL A 56 26.37 -7.00 -2.62
C VAL A 56 26.08 -8.48 -2.86
N SER A 57 25.90 -8.85 -4.13
CA SER A 57 25.78 -10.26 -4.54
C SER A 57 27.10 -10.93 -4.92
N ASP A 58 28.18 -10.17 -5.08
CA ASP A 58 29.49 -10.68 -5.52
C ASP A 58 30.60 -9.88 -4.84
N GLU A 59 31.62 -10.59 -4.32
CA GLU A 59 32.79 -10.01 -3.65
C GLU A 59 33.53 -8.97 -4.51
N ALA A 60 33.61 -9.21 -5.83
CA ALA A 60 34.22 -8.29 -6.77
C ALA A 60 33.56 -6.89 -6.83
N LEU A 61 32.34 -6.77 -6.33
CA LEU A 61 31.58 -5.51 -6.28
C LEU A 61 31.88 -4.65 -5.05
N ILE A 62 32.55 -5.19 -4.03
CA ILE A 62 32.88 -4.47 -2.77
C ILE A 62 33.97 -3.45 -2.98
N GLY A 63 34.91 -3.72 -3.89
CA GLY A 63 36.10 -2.90 -4.10
C GLY A 63 37.05 -2.92 -2.88
N LYS A 64 37.37 -1.74 -2.35
CA LYS A 64 38.24 -1.59 -1.15
C LYS A 64 37.45 -1.40 0.14
N LYS A 65 36.11 -1.55 0.12
CA LYS A 65 35.25 -1.32 1.27
C LYS A 65 35.01 -2.60 2.08
N ASN A 66 34.45 -2.44 3.26
CA ASN A 66 33.85 -3.56 3.98
C ASN A 66 32.51 -3.91 3.36
N GLY A 67 32.07 -5.15 3.50
CA GLY A 67 30.80 -5.54 2.93
C GLY A 67 30.21 -6.84 3.46
N ILE A 68 29.01 -7.12 3.00
CA ILE A 68 28.29 -8.37 3.24
C ILE A 68 27.87 -8.94 1.89
N ILE A 69 28.24 -10.19 1.62
CA ILE A 69 27.86 -10.90 0.40
C ILE A 69 26.63 -11.74 0.70
N VAL A 70 25.59 -11.58 -0.11
CA VAL A 70 24.30 -12.30 -0.01
C VAL A 70 23.75 -12.63 -1.40
N ASP A 71 22.85 -13.59 -1.51
CA ASP A 71 22.22 -13.93 -2.79
C ASP A 71 21.33 -12.81 -3.34
N ASP A 72 20.51 -12.18 -2.52
CA ASP A 72 19.69 -11.00 -2.90
C ASP A 72 19.96 -9.80 -1.97
N PRO A 73 20.77 -8.83 -2.43
CA PRO A 73 21.06 -7.62 -1.66
C PRO A 73 19.85 -6.78 -1.29
N ARG A 74 18.76 -6.85 -2.05
CA ARG A 74 17.53 -6.10 -1.75
C ARG A 74 16.82 -6.68 -0.54
N LEU A 75 16.63 -8.00 -0.51
CA LEU A 75 16.00 -8.68 0.62
C LEU A 75 16.84 -8.54 1.89
N ALA A 76 18.18 -8.64 1.75
CA ALA A 76 19.09 -8.42 2.87
C ALA A 76 18.99 -6.97 3.39
N PHE A 77 18.92 -5.99 2.50
CA PHE A 77 18.81 -4.59 2.91
C PHE A 77 17.47 -4.27 3.58
N VAL A 78 16.36 -4.91 3.18
CA VAL A 78 15.08 -4.81 3.91
C VAL A 78 15.24 -5.23 5.37
N LYS A 79 15.88 -6.38 5.64
CA LYS A 79 16.13 -6.84 7.03
C LYS A 79 17.01 -5.86 7.81
N VAL A 80 18.00 -5.26 7.14
CA VAL A 80 18.84 -4.24 7.77
C VAL A 80 18.05 -2.96 8.05
N LEU A 81 17.15 -2.55 7.16
CA LEU A 81 16.24 -1.43 7.42
C LEU A 81 15.31 -1.71 8.58
N GLU A 82 14.75 -2.92 8.67
CA GLU A 82 13.93 -3.35 9.82
C GLU A 82 14.73 -3.30 11.14
N PHE A 83 16.01 -3.70 11.13
CA PHE A 83 16.88 -3.65 12.30
C PHE A 83 17.14 -2.21 12.80
N PHE A 84 17.23 -1.25 11.87
CA PHE A 84 17.45 0.17 12.21
C PHE A 84 16.14 0.98 12.27
N SER A 85 14.98 0.36 11.97
CA SER A 85 13.72 1.07 12.10
C SER A 85 13.34 1.26 13.56
N ASP A 86 12.76 2.43 13.86
CA ASP A 86 12.22 2.68 15.19
C ASP A 86 11.08 1.70 15.48
N ASP A 87 11.13 1.06 16.66
CA ASP A 87 9.96 0.36 17.17
C ASP A 87 8.89 1.42 17.51
N MET A 88 7.69 1.28 16.95
CA MET A 88 6.55 2.14 17.30
C MET A 88 6.13 2.06 18.78
N ARG A 89 6.81 1.23 19.58
CA ARG A 89 6.53 1.07 21.01
C ARG A 89 7.05 2.26 21.81
N GLU A 90 6.37 3.39 21.69
CA GLU A 90 6.63 4.58 22.51
C GLU A 90 6.06 4.45 23.93
N TYR A 91 5.12 3.51 24.13
CA TYR A 91 4.40 3.30 25.38
C TYR A 91 4.45 1.82 25.76
N GLU A 92 4.68 1.52 27.02
CA GLU A 92 4.62 0.17 27.55
C GLU A 92 3.26 -0.07 28.21
N GLY A 93 2.50 -1.05 27.70
CA GLY A 93 1.18 -1.40 28.19
C GLY A 93 0.10 -0.35 27.87
N VAL A 94 -0.84 -0.14 28.78
CA VAL A 94 -1.98 0.76 28.58
C VAL A 94 -1.72 2.13 29.19
N HIS A 95 -1.70 3.17 28.38
CA HIS A 95 -1.53 4.54 28.86
C HIS A 95 -2.69 4.98 29.75
N SER A 96 -2.43 5.72 30.82
CA SER A 96 -3.42 6.13 31.82
C SER A 96 -4.57 6.99 31.29
N ASN A 97 -4.36 7.68 30.16
CA ASN A 97 -5.38 8.48 29.47
C ASN A 97 -6.21 7.70 28.44
N ALA A 98 -5.98 6.40 28.27
CA ALA A 98 -6.84 5.58 27.41
C ALA A 98 -8.18 5.31 28.09
N ILE A 99 -9.25 5.33 27.32
CA ILE A 99 -10.62 5.02 27.76
C ILE A 99 -11.03 3.67 27.17
N ILE A 100 -11.13 2.66 28.00
CA ILE A 100 -11.39 1.29 27.57
C ILE A 100 -12.68 0.80 28.23
N ALA A 101 -13.64 0.34 27.40
CA ALA A 101 -14.86 -0.27 27.90
C ALA A 101 -14.58 -1.54 28.70
N LYS A 102 -15.36 -1.78 29.76
CA LYS A 102 -15.15 -2.93 30.68
C LYS A 102 -15.31 -4.30 29.99
N SER A 103 -16.06 -4.35 28.92
CA SER A 103 -16.29 -5.56 28.13
C SER A 103 -15.24 -5.82 27.05
N ALA A 104 -14.29 -4.88 26.84
CA ALA A 104 -13.21 -5.06 25.88
C ALA A 104 -12.18 -6.09 26.42
N GLN A 105 -11.68 -6.90 25.53
CA GLN A 105 -10.65 -7.91 25.80
C GLN A 105 -9.36 -7.53 25.04
N ILE A 106 -8.27 -7.41 25.77
CA ILE A 106 -6.98 -7.00 25.22
C ILE A 106 -5.97 -8.12 25.45
N GLY A 107 -5.31 -8.52 24.37
CA GLY A 107 -4.29 -9.56 24.40
C GLY A 107 -3.00 -9.13 25.12
N THR A 108 -2.12 -10.09 25.27
CA THR A 108 -0.83 -9.90 25.94
C THR A 108 0.14 -9.07 25.10
N SER A 109 1.10 -8.39 25.75
CA SER A 109 2.11 -7.57 25.05
C SER A 109 1.52 -6.52 24.10
N THR A 110 0.34 -5.99 24.42
CA THR A 110 -0.35 -4.97 23.64
C THR A 110 -0.15 -3.60 24.29
N ASP A 111 0.31 -2.64 23.46
CA ASP A 111 0.60 -1.27 23.89
C ASP A 111 -0.47 -0.32 23.35
N ILE A 112 -1.03 0.50 24.24
CA ILE A 112 -2.14 1.42 23.93
C ILE A 112 -1.75 2.83 24.34
N GLY A 113 -1.60 3.72 23.35
CA GLY A 113 -1.19 5.11 23.53
C GLY A 113 -2.23 6.00 24.20
N PRO A 114 -1.88 7.27 24.44
CA PRO A 114 -2.76 8.23 25.09
C PRO A 114 -3.98 8.57 24.23
N ASN A 115 -5.08 8.90 24.91
CA ASN A 115 -6.35 9.32 24.31
C ASN A 115 -6.99 8.29 23.34
N VAL A 116 -6.57 7.02 23.42
CA VAL A 116 -7.23 5.94 22.70
C VAL A 116 -8.57 5.64 23.36
N VAL A 117 -9.63 5.49 22.54
CA VAL A 117 -10.98 5.11 22.99
C VAL A 117 -11.30 3.74 22.40
N ILE A 118 -11.59 2.78 23.29
CA ILE A 118 -11.97 1.39 22.91
C ILE A 118 -13.40 1.12 23.40
N GLY A 119 -14.29 0.82 22.45
CA GLY A 119 -15.71 0.57 22.68
C GLY A 119 -16.02 -0.80 23.28
N GLU A 120 -17.31 -1.02 23.50
CA GLU A 120 -17.84 -2.25 24.09
C GLU A 120 -17.57 -3.48 23.20
N ASN A 121 -17.29 -4.62 23.84
CA ASN A 121 -17.08 -5.92 23.20
C ASN A 121 -15.96 -5.94 22.15
N VAL A 122 -15.02 -5.01 22.20
CA VAL A 122 -13.86 -5.01 21.33
C VAL A 122 -12.93 -6.16 21.70
N LEU A 123 -12.39 -6.85 20.70
CA LEU A 123 -11.39 -7.90 20.87
C LEU A 123 -10.08 -7.47 20.19
N ILE A 124 -9.00 -7.37 20.95
CA ILE A 124 -7.66 -7.05 20.47
C ILE A 124 -6.75 -8.22 20.77
N GLY A 125 -6.05 -8.70 19.75
CA GLY A 125 -5.11 -9.82 19.85
C GLY A 125 -3.81 -9.45 20.61
N ASP A 126 -2.88 -10.39 20.56
CA ASP A 126 -1.56 -10.26 21.20
C ASP A 126 -0.60 -9.40 20.36
N ASN A 127 0.35 -8.75 21.04
CA ASN A 127 1.44 -8.01 20.39
C ASN A 127 0.95 -6.89 19.45
N VAL A 128 -0.14 -6.21 19.81
CA VAL A 128 -0.70 -5.09 19.04
C VAL A 128 -0.17 -3.77 19.58
N VAL A 129 0.16 -2.83 18.69
CA VAL A 129 0.55 -1.47 19.08
C VAL A 129 -0.50 -0.50 18.54
N ILE A 130 -1.10 0.30 19.41
CA ILE A 130 -2.11 1.29 19.09
C ILE A 130 -1.58 2.66 19.47
N GLY A 131 -1.22 3.47 18.48
CA GLY A 131 -0.74 4.84 18.66
C GLY A 131 -1.81 5.78 19.26
N PRO A 132 -1.47 7.03 19.50
CA PRO A 132 -2.36 7.97 20.19
C PRO A 132 -3.60 8.35 19.36
N ASN A 133 -4.65 8.80 20.07
CA ASN A 133 -5.89 9.37 19.50
C ASN A 133 -6.68 8.44 18.59
N ASN A 134 -6.55 7.12 18.72
CA ASN A 134 -7.34 6.17 17.97
C ASN A 134 -8.72 5.96 18.60
N VAL A 135 -9.74 5.78 17.75
CA VAL A 135 -11.09 5.43 18.17
C VAL A 135 -11.47 4.09 17.57
N ILE A 136 -11.76 3.12 18.44
CA ILE A 136 -12.16 1.76 18.06
C ILE A 136 -13.60 1.56 18.54
N GLY A 137 -14.51 1.50 17.58
CA GLY A 137 -15.95 1.35 17.82
C GLY A 137 -16.33 -0.01 18.43
N PRO A 138 -17.56 -0.17 18.91
CA PRO A 138 -18.00 -1.40 19.54
C PRO A 138 -17.99 -2.61 18.58
N ASN A 139 -17.81 -3.81 19.15
CA ASN A 139 -17.79 -5.10 18.46
C ASN A 139 -16.66 -5.23 17.39
N VAL A 140 -15.68 -4.37 17.39
CA VAL A 140 -14.51 -4.48 16.50
C VAL A 140 -13.62 -5.62 16.96
N SER A 141 -13.03 -6.36 16.01
CA SER A 141 -11.98 -7.33 16.29
C SER A 141 -10.69 -6.98 15.52
N ILE A 142 -9.56 -7.03 16.21
CA ILE A 142 -8.22 -6.81 15.66
C ILE A 142 -7.37 -8.03 16.00
N GLY A 143 -6.74 -8.62 14.98
CA GLY A 143 -5.87 -9.78 15.16
C GLY A 143 -4.53 -9.45 15.80
N ASN A 144 -3.64 -10.44 15.84
CA ASN A 144 -2.33 -10.33 16.46
C ASN A 144 -1.33 -9.53 15.60
N ASN A 145 -0.29 -8.99 16.25
CA ASN A 145 0.86 -8.32 15.61
C ASN A 145 0.47 -7.12 14.75
N CYS A 146 -0.64 -6.47 15.00
CA CYS A 146 -1.08 -5.29 14.26
C CYS A 146 -0.40 -4.01 14.75
N ARG A 147 -0.19 -3.07 13.83
CA ARG A 147 0.35 -1.74 14.09
C ARG A 147 -0.65 -0.70 13.63
N LEU A 148 -1.22 0.06 14.56
CA LEU A 148 -2.14 1.15 14.33
C LEU A 148 -1.44 2.46 14.66
N TYR A 149 -1.13 3.27 13.67
CA TYR A 149 -0.55 4.60 13.89
C TYR A 149 -1.56 5.53 14.56
N SER A 150 -1.38 6.82 14.51
CA SER A 150 -2.24 7.77 15.23
C SER A 150 -3.48 8.22 14.42
N ASN A 151 -4.52 8.68 15.12
CA ASN A 151 -5.72 9.28 14.54
C ASN A 151 -6.51 8.35 13.61
N ILE A 152 -6.56 7.07 13.89
CA ILE A 152 -7.32 6.08 13.13
C ILE A 152 -8.72 5.95 13.74
N HIS A 153 -9.74 5.80 12.89
CA HIS A 153 -11.10 5.49 13.31
C HIS A 153 -11.55 4.16 12.71
N ILE A 154 -11.81 3.19 13.58
CA ILE A 154 -12.41 1.90 13.18
C ILE A 154 -13.84 1.89 13.68
N CYS A 155 -14.79 1.96 12.76
CA CYS A 155 -16.22 1.95 13.07
C CYS A 155 -16.68 0.55 13.51
N SER A 156 -17.84 0.52 14.19
CA SER A 156 -18.44 -0.69 14.78
C SER A 156 -18.47 -1.90 13.83
N ASP A 157 -18.36 -3.08 14.42
CA ASP A 157 -18.51 -4.39 13.79
C ASP A 157 -17.41 -4.77 12.79
N SER A 158 -16.44 -3.87 12.50
CA SER A 158 -15.35 -4.11 11.59
C SER A 158 -14.39 -5.20 12.10
N LYS A 159 -13.80 -5.96 11.18
CA LYS A 159 -12.84 -7.02 11.49
C LYS A 159 -11.54 -6.78 10.79
N ILE A 160 -10.42 -6.89 11.51
CA ILE A 160 -9.05 -6.76 11.00
C ILE A 160 -8.29 -8.03 11.34
N GLY A 161 -7.64 -8.63 10.35
CA GLY A 161 -6.82 -9.82 10.51
C GLY A 161 -5.51 -9.57 11.24
N ASN A 162 -4.59 -10.52 11.14
CA ASN A 162 -3.28 -10.46 11.79
C ASN A 162 -2.25 -9.70 10.94
N ASN A 163 -1.17 -9.21 11.56
CA ASN A 163 -0.02 -8.58 10.92
C ASN A 163 -0.40 -7.38 10.05
N CYS A 164 -1.46 -6.66 10.38
CA CYS A 164 -1.91 -5.50 9.62
C CYS A 164 -1.24 -4.21 10.11
N ILE A 165 -0.98 -3.31 9.15
CA ILE A 165 -0.43 -1.99 9.41
C ILE A 165 -1.44 -0.96 8.90
N LEU A 166 -1.94 -0.10 9.82
CA LEU A 166 -2.82 1.00 9.48
C LEU A 166 -2.09 2.31 9.77
N HIS A 167 -1.86 3.10 8.72
CA HIS A 167 -1.19 4.40 8.87
C HIS A 167 -2.14 5.50 9.36
N SER A 168 -1.56 6.63 9.76
CA SER A 168 -2.31 7.72 10.40
C SER A 168 -3.48 8.22 9.56
N GLY A 169 -4.60 8.49 10.22
CA GLY A 169 -5.80 9.03 9.60
C GLY A 169 -6.65 8.03 8.80
N VAL A 170 -6.34 6.73 8.86
CA VAL A 170 -7.15 5.69 8.20
C VAL A 170 -8.54 5.61 8.84
N ILE A 171 -9.58 5.49 8.01
CA ILE A 171 -10.97 5.29 8.45
C ILE A 171 -11.49 3.96 7.90
N ILE A 172 -11.91 3.07 8.79
CA ILE A 172 -12.48 1.77 8.44
C ILE A 172 -13.95 1.73 8.85
N GLY A 173 -14.84 1.47 7.89
CA GLY A 173 -16.26 1.25 8.14
C GLY A 173 -17.09 2.52 8.20
N ALA A 174 -16.65 3.61 7.59
CA ALA A 174 -17.52 4.77 7.33
C ALA A 174 -18.74 4.36 6.48
N ASP A 175 -19.84 5.10 6.58
CA ASP A 175 -20.99 4.86 5.73
C ASP A 175 -20.67 5.05 4.25
N GLY A 176 -21.05 4.10 3.43
CA GLY A 176 -20.99 4.23 1.99
C GLY A 176 -21.93 5.32 1.45
N PHE A 177 -21.63 5.83 0.26
CA PHE A 177 -22.45 6.83 -0.42
C PHE A 177 -23.71 6.18 -1.01
N GLY A 178 -24.79 6.20 -0.25
CA GLY A 178 -26.09 5.62 -0.62
C GLY A 178 -27.25 6.58 -0.39
N PHE A 179 -27.90 7.04 -1.47
CA PHE A 179 -29.05 7.94 -1.42
C PHE A 179 -30.07 7.58 -2.50
N ILE A 180 -31.36 7.81 -2.21
CA ILE A 180 -32.46 7.77 -3.17
C ILE A 180 -32.95 9.18 -3.36
N SER A 181 -33.05 9.64 -4.60
CA SER A 181 -33.64 10.96 -4.92
C SER A 181 -35.12 10.81 -5.09
N VAL A 182 -35.90 11.55 -4.30
CA VAL A 182 -37.36 11.60 -4.35
C VAL A 182 -37.76 13.07 -4.20
N ASP A 183 -38.52 13.61 -5.12
CA ASP A 183 -39.09 14.97 -5.07
C ASP A 183 -38.11 16.02 -4.54
N ASP A 184 -37.05 16.33 -5.30
CA ASP A 184 -36.02 17.33 -4.98
C ASP A 184 -35.26 17.10 -3.64
N SER A 185 -35.39 15.93 -3.03
CA SER A 185 -34.69 15.56 -1.81
C SER A 185 -33.88 14.28 -1.97
N HIS A 186 -32.86 14.08 -1.09
CA HIS A 186 -32.01 12.90 -1.06
C HIS A 186 -32.23 12.16 0.27
N ILE A 187 -32.87 11.00 0.20
CA ILE A 187 -33.11 10.13 1.36
C ILE A 187 -31.89 9.21 1.50
N LYS A 188 -31.25 9.27 2.67
CA LYS A 188 -30.10 8.40 2.98
C LYS A 188 -30.53 6.94 3.08
N ILE A 189 -29.77 6.05 2.43
CA ILE A 189 -29.86 4.60 2.61
C ILE A 189 -28.93 4.23 3.79
N PRO A 190 -29.47 3.72 4.91
CA PRO A 190 -28.65 3.26 6.03
C PRO A 190 -27.67 2.18 5.60
N GLN A 191 -26.44 2.24 6.11
CA GLN A 191 -25.37 1.30 5.83
C GLN A 191 -25.19 0.40 7.06
N ILE A 192 -25.63 -0.85 6.99
CA ILE A 192 -25.67 -1.80 8.12
C ILE A 192 -24.69 -2.96 7.98
N GLY A 193 -24.00 -3.09 6.85
CA GLY A 193 -22.91 -4.03 6.68
C GLY A 193 -21.66 -3.58 7.44
N LYS A 194 -20.58 -4.29 7.29
CA LYS A 194 -19.30 -4.01 7.96
C LYS A 194 -18.13 -4.08 6.97
N VAL A 195 -16.94 -3.83 7.49
CA VAL A 195 -15.67 -4.05 6.76
C VAL A 195 -14.97 -5.27 7.33
N VAL A 196 -14.47 -6.12 6.45
CA VAL A 196 -13.62 -7.27 6.80
C VAL A 196 -12.28 -7.14 6.07
N ILE A 197 -11.20 -7.06 6.83
CA ILE A 197 -9.82 -6.97 6.34
C ILE A 197 -9.09 -8.26 6.71
N GLY A 198 -8.45 -8.88 5.73
CA GLY A 198 -7.64 -10.09 5.89
C GLY A 198 -6.32 -9.86 6.62
N ASN A 199 -5.42 -10.83 6.52
CA ASN A 199 -4.11 -10.79 7.15
C ASN A 199 -3.06 -10.11 6.27
N ASP A 200 -1.99 -9.59 6.89
CA ASP A 200 -0.83 -9.00 6.19
C ASP A 200 -1.21 -7.82 5.27
N VAL A 201 -2.27 -7.09 5.63
CA VAL A 201 -2.76 -5.93 4.88
C VAL A 201 -2.11 -4.65 5.42
N GLU A 202 -1.68 -3.79 4.51
CA GLU A 202 -1.17 -2.46 4.85
C GLU A 202 -2.03 -1.39 4.19
N ILE A 203 -2.42 -0.36 4.96
CA ILE A 203 -3.31 0.71 4.50
C ILE A 203 -2.65 2.05 4.80
N GLY A 204 -2.32 2.77 3.72
CA GLY A 204 -1.64 4.06 3.75
C GLY A 204 -2.50 5.19 4.35
N ALA A 205 -1.82 6.26 4.73
CA ALA A 205 -2.41 7.37 5.47
C ALA A 205 -3.64 7.99 4.77
N ASN A 206 -4.63 8.37 5.57
CA ASN A 206 -5.88 9.00 5.12
C ASN A 206 -6.68 8.19 4.09
N SER A 207 -6.47 6.88 4.03
CA SER A 207 -7.31 5.99 3.22
C SER A 207 -8.61 5.68 3.94
N THR A 208 -9.69 5.51 3.16
CA THR A 208 -11.03 5.22 3.69
C THR A 208 -11.61 3.96 3.04
N ILE A 209 -12.15 3.06 3.86
CA ILE A 209 -12.86 1.85 3.42
C ILE A 209 -14.26 1.91 3.97
N ASP A 210 -15.24 2.09 3.08
CA ASP A 210 -16.65 2.20 3.46
C ASP A 210 -17.25 0.84 3.82
N ARG A 211 -18.17 0.82 4.77
CA ARG A 211 -18.97 -0.37 5.07
C ARG A 211 -19.98 -0.66 3.97
N GLY A 212 -20.38 -1.88 3.84
CA GLY A 212 -21.42 -2.24 2.89
C GLY A 212 -22.80 -1.82 3.33
N THR A 213 -23.73 -1.71 2.39
CA THR A 213 -25.12 -1.39 2.67
C THR A 213 -25.78 -2.49 3.50
N VAL A 214 -25.70 -3.75 3.05
CA VAL A 214 -26.21 -4.95 3.75
C VAL A 214 -25.11 -6.00 3.85
N ALA A 215 -24.51 -6.37 2.70
CA ALA A 215 -23.36 -7.26 2.65
C ALA A 215 -22.07 -6.50 3.03
N ASP A 216 -21.03 -7.23 3.34
CA ASP A 216 -19.74 -6.66 3.79
C ASP A 216 -18.92 -6.05 2.64
N THR A 217 -18.07 -5.08 2.95
CA THR A 217 -16.93 -4.69 2.13
C THR A 217 -15.74 -5.53 2.58
N ILE A 218 -15.02 -6.15 1.63
CA ILE A 218 -14.00 -7.16 1.93
C ILE A 218 -12.67 -6.80 1.26
N VAL A 219 -11.60 -6.78 2.05
CA VAL A 219 -10.22 -6.71 1.57
C VAL A 219 -9.51 -8.00 1.98
N HIS A 220 -9.12 -8.81 1.01
CA HIS A 220 -8.43 -10.07 1.29
C HIS A 220 -6.95 -9.87 1.66
N ASP A 221 -6.29 -10.96 2.07
CA ASP A 221 -4.92 -10.98 2.57
C ASP A 221 -3.90 -10.33 1.62
N LEU A 222 -2.77 -9.89 2.17
CA LEU A 222 -1.58 -9.40 1.46
C LEU A 222 -1.79 -8.13 0.63
N CYS A 223 -2.93 -7.46 0.72
CA CYS A 223 -3.18 -6.21 0.02
C CYS A 223 -2.33 -5.07 0.59
N LYS A 224 -1.84 -4.19 -0.31
CA LYS A 224 -1.09 -2.99 0.06
C LYS A 224 -1.73 -1.77 -0.59
N PHE A 225 -2.21 -0.87 0.24
CA PHE A 225 -2.82 0.40 -0.17
C PHE A 225 -1.89 1.54 0.22
N ASP A 226 -1.58 2.38 -0.72
CA ASP A 226 -0.85 3.63 -0.50
C ASP A 226 -1.80 4.71 0.04
N ASN A 227 -1.31 5.92 0.21
CA ASN A 227 -2.03 7.02 0.85
C ASN A 227 -3.24 7.49 0.04
N GLY A 228 -4.32 7.85 0.74
CA GLY A 228 -5.52 8.44 0.15
C GLY A 228 -6.34 7.50 -0.75
N VAL A 229 -6.25 6.19 -0.55
CA VAL A 229 -7.08 5.21 -1.28
C VAL A 229 -8.50 5.25 -0.76
N GLN A 230 -9.50 5.26 -1.66
CA GLN A 230 -10.92 5.15 -1.33
C GLN A 230 -11.49 3.82 -1.84
N ILE A 231 -12.04 3.03 -0.93
CA ILE A 231 -12.80 1.80 -1.23
C ILE A 231 -14.25 2.03 -0.87
N GLY A 232 -15.13 2.01 -1.87
CA GLY A 232 -16.56 2.19 -1.70
C GLY A 232 -17.25 0.98 -1.08
N HIS A 233 -18.51 1.17 -0.73
CA HIS A 233 -19.35 0.16 -0.07
C HIS A 233 -19.49 -1.13 -0.91
N ASN A 234 -19.54 -2.28 -0.26
CA ASN A 234 -19.72 -3.59 -0.91
C ASN A 234 -18.63 -4.01 -1.92
N VAL A 235 -17.50 -3.31 -1.93
CA VAL A 235 -16.34 -3.69 -2.77
C VAL A 235 -15.70 -4.96 -2.23
N THR A 236 -15.26 -5.82 -3.12
CA THR A 236 -14.38 -6.95 -2.78
C THR A 236 -13.04 -6.75 -3.48
N VAL A 237 -11.96 -6.66 -2.69
CA VAL A 237 -10.58 -6.61 -3.19
C VAL A 237 -9.93 -7.97 -2.98
N GLY A 238 -9.55 -8.64 -4.08
CA GLY A 238 -8.89 -9.94 -4.06
C GLY A 238 -7.50 -9.89 -3.42
N LYS A 239 -6.99 -11.07 -3.08
CA LYS A 239 -5.70 -11.24 -2.40
C LYS A 239 -4.54 -10.57 -3.16
N GLY A 240 -3.60 -9.97 -2.42
CA GLY A 240 -2.32 -9.49 -2.95
C GLY A 240 -2.41 -8.28 -3.89
N CYS A 241 -3.51 -7.53 -3.87
CA CYS A 241 -3.66 -6.34 -4.69
C CYS A 241 -2.79 -5.17 -4.19
N LEU A 242 -2.28 -4.40 -5.15
CA LEU A 242 -1.49 -3.19 -4.91
C LEU A 242 -2.26 -1.98 -5.44
N LEU A 243 -2.69 -1.09 -4.56
CA LEU A 243 -3.40 0.14 -4.89
C LEU A 243 -2.51 1.33 -4.50
N THR A 244 -1.95 2.01 -5.50
CA THR A 244 -1.08 3.17 -5.23
C THR A 244 -1.89 4.44 -4.92
N ALA A 245 -1.20 5.54 -4.61
CA ALA A 245 -1.83 6.73 -4.06
C ALA A 245 -3.06 7.23 -4.83
N HIS A 246 -4.11 7.57 -4.06
CA HIS A 246 -5.38 8.12 -4.56
C HIS A 246 -6.14 7.23 -5.55
N VAL A 247 -5.96 5.92 -5.49
CA VAL A 247 -6.84 4.98 -6.22
C VAL A 247 -8.23 5.03 -5.61
N THR A 248 -9.26 5.08 -6.46
CA THR A 248 -10.66 5.13 -6.04
C THR A 248 -11.45 3.99 -6.67
N ILE A 249 -12.05 3.15 -5.85
CA ILE A 249 -12.90 2.02 -6.28
C ILE A 249 -14.32 2.29 -5.81
N ALA A 250 -15.23 2.51 -6.75
CA ALA A 250 -16.63 2.77 -6.44
C ALA A 250 -17.38 1.50 -6.01
N GLY A 251 -18.55 1.70 -5.42
CA GLY A 251 -19.30 0.66 -4.71
C GLY A 251 -19.63 -0.59 -5.53
N SER A 252 -19.71 -1.72 -4.86
CA SER A 252 -20.07 -3.04 -5.43
C SER A 252 -19.13 -3.59 -6.51
N THR A 253 -17.97 -2.98 -6.68
CA THR A 253 -16.93 -3.44 -7.62
C THR A 253 -16.21 -4.67 -7.06
N LYS A 254 -15.90 -5.64 -7.94
CA LYS A 254 -15.15 -6.85 -7.61
C LYS A 254 -13.80 -6.83 -8.30
N ILE A 255 -12.73 -6.86 -7.53
CA ILE A 255 -11.35 -6.90 -8.01
C ILE A 255 -10.78 -8.30 -7.74
N GLY A 256 -10.27 -8.94 -8.79
CA GLY A 256 -9.60 -10.23 -8.69
C GLY A 256 -8.27 -10.15 -7.93
N GLU A 257 -7.58 -11.28 -7.83
CA GLU A 257 -6.34 -11.38 -7.09
C GLU A 257 -5.15 -10.74 -7.82
N TYR A 258 -4.17 -10.24 -7.04
CA TYR A 258 -2.89 -9.71 -7.53
C TYR A 258 -3.01 -8.63 -8.61
N CYS A 259 -4.05 -7.83 -8.56
CA CYS A 259 -4.20 -6.65 -9.41
C CYS A 259 -3.31 -5.50 -8.91
N ALA A 260 -2.85 -4.67 -9.85
CA ALA A 260 -2.03 -3.50 -9.54
C ALA A 260 -2.62 -2.23 -10.19
N PHE A 261 -2.93 -1.24 -9.36
CA PHE A 261 -3.49 0.04 -9.79
C PHE A 261 -2.44 1.15 -9.62
N GLY A 262 -2.09 1.79 -10.74
CA GLY A 262 -1.24 2.99 -10.74
C GLY A 262 -1.97 4.19 -10.15
N GLY A 263 -1.21 5.18 -9.65
CA GLY A 263 -1.75 6.33 -8.93
C GLY A 263 -2.86 7.07 -9.67
N GLN A 264 -3.86 7.51 -8.89
CA GLN A 264 -5.05 8.21 -9.40
C GLN A 264 -5.86 7.44 -10.46
N SER A 265 -5.69 6.12 -10.53
CA SER A 265 -6.58 5.28 -11.32
C SER A 265 -7.82 4.91 -10.51
N GLY A 266 -8.89 4.48 -11.18
CA GLY A 266 -10.11 4.12 -10.49
C GLY A 266 -11.05 3.26 -11.30
N ALA A 267 -12.08 2.74 -10.63
CA ALA A 267 -13.15 1.96 -11.24
C ALA A 267 -14.51 2.53 -10.85
N ILE A 268 -15.43 2.57 -11.82
CA ILE A 268 -16.83 2.87 -11.53
C ILE A 268 -17.46 1.72 -10.73
N ASP A 269 -18.68 1.95 -10.25
CA ASP A 269 -19.46 0.97 -9.51
C ASP A 269 -19.86 -0.25 -10.35
N ASN A 270 -20.12 -1.37 -9.66
CA ASN A 270 -20.69 -2.59 -10.23
C ASN A 270 -19.88 -3.23 -11.38
N VAL A 271 -18.56 -3.04 -11.44
CA VAL A 271 -17.69 -3.70 -12.43
C VAL A 271 -16.91 -4.85 -11.82
N THR A 272 -16.55 -5.82 -12.68
CA THR A 272 -15.69 -6.96 -12.33
C THR A 272 -14.36 -6.86 -13.04
N ILE A 273 -13.27 -6.97 -12.31
CA ILE A 273 -11.89 -6.93 -12.81
C ILE A 273 -11.26 -8.30 -12.54
N GLY A 274 -10.78 -8.96 -13.59
CA GLY A 274 -10.14 -10.27 -13.47
C GLY A 274 -8.75 -10.20 -12.84
N ASP A 275 -8.26 -11.36 -12.37
CA ASP A 275 -6.98 -11.49 -11.65
C ASP A 275 -5.79 -10.94 -12.45
N ARG A 276 -4.79 -10.40 -11.74
CA ARG A 276 -3.52 -9.92 -12.33
C ARG A 276 -3.69 -8.83 -13.38
N ALA A 277 -4.76 -8.06 -13.34
CA ALA A 277 -4.92 -6.87 -14.16
C ALA A 277 -4.01 -5.75 -13.64
N ILE A 278 -3.37 -5.03 -14.56
CA ILE A 278 -2.46 -3.92 -14.24
C ILE A 278 -3.00 -2.64 -14.86
N PHE A 279 -3.12 -1.59 -14.08
CA PHE A 279 -3.60 -0.29 -14.53
C PHE A 279 -2.48 0.75 -14.42
N ALA A 280 -2.20 1.43 -15.53
CA ALA A 280 -1.30 2.60 -15.51
C ALA A 280 -1.94 3.75 -14.70
N CYS A 281 -1.14 4.74 -14.31
CA CYS A 281 -1.66 5.94 -13.65
C CYS A 281 -2.77 6.61 -14.47
N TYR A 282 -3.74 7.25 -13.81
CA TYR A 282 -4.88 7.96 -14.42
C TYR A 282 -5.77 7.07 -15.31
N THR A 283 -5.86 5.79 -15.01
CA THR A 283 -6.72 4.88 -15.77
C THR A 283 -8.12 4.83 -15.18
N ALA A 284 -9.16 5.04 -16.00
CA ALA A 284 -10.57 4.94 -15.60
C ALA A 284 -11.19 3.64 -16.13
N VAL A 285 -11.49 2.71 -15.22
CA VAL A 285 -12.21 1.46 -15.53
C VAL A 285 -13.70 1.76 -15.56
N THR A 286 -14.34 1.58 -16.73
CA THR A 286 -15.76 1.91 -16.95
C THR A 286 -16.59 0.70 -17.40
N LYS A 287 -16.06 -0.50 -17.31
CA LYS A 287 -16.73 -1.77 -17.63
C LYS A 287 -15.91 -2.94 -17.09
N ASP A 288 -16.47 -4.12 -17.14
CA ASP A 288 -15.75 -5.36 -16.82
C ASP A 288 -14.51 -5.54 -17.68
N LEU A 289 -13.41 -5.93 -17.04
CA LEU A 289 -12.12 -6.14 -17.70
C LEU A 289 -11.55 -7.52 -17.36
N PRO A 290 -11.11 -8.29 -18.37
CA PRO A 290 -10.43 -9.56 -18.11
C PRO A 290 -9.08 -9.34 -17.42
N GLY A 291 -8.64 -10.34 -16.67
CA GLY A 291 -7.34 -10.36 -16.00
C GLY A 291 -6.15 -10.55 -16.92
N GLY A 292 -4.94 -10.52 -16.34
CA GLY A 292 -3.68 -10.84 -17.02
C GLY A 292 -3.22 -9.83 -18.05
N LYS A 293 -3.80 -8.63 -18.10
CA LYS A 293 -3.50 -7.60 -19.07
C LYS A 293 -3.16 -6.27 -18.42
N MET A 294 -2.48 -5.43 -19.18
CA MET A 294 -2.20 -4.05 -18.80
C MET A 294 -3.14 -3.08 -19.53
N TYR A 295 -3.74 -2.17 -18.76
CA TYR A 295 -4.71 -1.19 -19.21
C TYR A 295 -4.23 0.23 -18.98
N SER A 296 -4.67 1.16 -19.82
CA SER A 296 -4.38 2.58 -19.67
C SER A 296 -5.46 3.46 -20.30
N GLY A 297 -5.61 4.68 -19.81
CA GLY A 297 -6.47 5.72 -20.37
C GLY A 297 -7.85 5.82 -19.74
N ALA A 298 -8.59 6.82 -20.18
CA ALA A 298 -9.96 7.08 -19.80
C ALA A 298 -10.84 7.18 -21.06
N PRO A 299 -11.71 6.19 -21.34
CA PRO A 299 -11.88 4.92 -20.62
C PRO A 299 -10.68 3.97 -20.79
N ALA A 300 -10.54 3.03 -19.84
CA ALA A 300 -9.45 2.05 -19.84
C ALA A 300 -9.47 1.15 -21.09
N ARG A 301 -8.31 0.98 -21.69
CA ARG A 301 -8.07 0.09 -22.83
C ARG A 301 -6.83 -0.73 -22.61
N GLU A 302 -6.73 -1.88 -23.25
CA GLU A 302 -5.48 -2.63 -23.27
C GLU A 302 -4.35 -1.73 -23.80
N ILE A 303 -3.19 -1.74 -23.14
CA ILE A 303 -2.10 -0.78 -23.40
C ILE A 303 -1.61 -0.82 -24.87
N LYS A 304 -1.59 -2.02 -25.48
CA LYS A 304 -1.22 -2.16 -26.89
C LYS A 304 -2.22 -1.49 -27.84
N GLU A 305 -3.51 -1.62 -27.54
CA GLU A 305 -4.57 -0.96 -28.32
C GLU A 305 -4.50 0.56 -28.13
N LYS A 306 -4.34 1.02 -26.88
CA LYS A 306 -4.19 2.45 -26.58
C LYS A 306 -3.01 3.06 -27.33
N ASN A 307 -1.83 2.44 -27.25
CA ASN A 307 -0.63 2.95 -27.91
C ASN A 307 -0.78 3.03 -29.44
N LYS A 308 -1.45 2.05 -30.08
CA LYS A 308 -1.76 2.12 -31.51
C LYS A 308 -2.66 3.32 -31.84
N ARG A 309 -3.68 3.56 -31.03
CA ARG A 309 -4.59 4.70 -31.22
C ARG A 309 -3.88 6.04 -31.00
N ASP A 310 -3.08 6.14 -29.97
CA ASP A 310 -2.31 7.36 -29.68
C ASP A 310 -1.34 7.68 -30.83
N ALA A 311 -0.67 6.67 -31.39
CA ALA A 311 0.18 6.84 -32.56
C ALA A 311 -0.60 7.38 -33.78
N LEU A 312 -1.81 6.85 -34.04
CA LEU A 312 -2.68 7.35 -35.09
C LEU A 312 -3.13 8.80 -34.83
N TYR A 313 -3.38 9.17 -33.57
CA TYR A 313 -3.78 10.52 -33.22
C TYR A 313 -2.67 11.56 -33.53
N PHE A 314 -1.41 11.21 -33.31
CA PHE A 314 -0.28 12.06 -33.70
C PHE A 314 -0.14 12.20 -35.22
N ASP A 315 -0.58 11.22 -36.00
CA ASP A 315 -0.56 11.26 -37.48
C ASP A 315 -1.71 12.07 -38.09
N VAL A 316 -2.75 12.45 -37.33
CA VAL A 316 -3.92 13.19 -37.87
C VAL A 316 -3.51 14.49 -38.57
N SER A 317 -2.60 15.25 -38.00
CA SER A 317 -2.11 16.52 -38.60
C SER A 317 -1.39 16.28 -39.94
N ARG A 318 -0.67 15.16 -40.08
CA ARG A 318 0.01 14.75 -41.31
C ARG A 318 -0.98 14.28 -42.35
N LEU A 319 -1.98 13.51 -41.93
CA LEU A 319 -3.07 13.07 -42.81
C LEU A 319 -3.86 14.26 -43.34
N LYS A 320 -4.18 15.27 -42.52
CA LYS A 320 -4.86 16.49 -42.96
C LYS A 320 -4.08 17.22 -44.06
N LYS A 321 -2.77 17.41 -43.90
CA LYS A 321 -1.91 18.03 -44.93
C LYS A 321 -1.87 17.23 -46.22
N ARG A 322 -1.88 15.90 -46.15
CA ARG A 322 -1.92 15.03 -47.33
C ARG A 322 -3.25 15.10 -48.04
N ILE A 323 -4.37 15.17 -47.32
CA ILE A 323 -5.72 15.34 -47.91
C ILE A 323 -5.80 16.71 -48.61
N GLU A 324 -5.39 17.80 -47.95
CA GLU A 324 -5.38 19.15 -48.57
C GLU A 324 -4.52 19.19 -49.83
N PHE A 325 -3.42 18.47 -49.91
CA PHE A 325 -2.58 18.35 -51.10
C PHE A 325 -3.29 17.60 -52.22
N ILE A 326 -3.97 16.48 -51.90
CA ILE A 326 -4.73 15.67 -52.88
C ILE A 326 -5.93 16.49 -53.43
N GLU A 327 -6.68 17.17 -52.55
CA GLU A 327 -7.80 18.02 -52.96
C GLU A 327 -7.37 19.13 -53.93
N LYS A 328 -6.23 19.78 -53.67
CA LYS A 328 -5.65 20.79 -54.57
C LYS A 328 -5.19 20.20 -55.93
N ALA A 329 -4.81 18.92 -55.95
CA ALA A 329 -4.42 18.25 -57.20
C ALA A 329 -5.61 17.82 -58.05
N ILE A 330 -6.74 17.45 -57.41
CA ILE A 330 -7.97 17.02 -58.07
C ILE A 330 -8.76 18.22 -58.64
N ASN A 331 -8.70 19.38 -57.94
CA ASN A 331 -9.43 20.59 -58.35
C ASN A 331 -8.64 21.48 -59.35
N LYS A 332 -7.54 20.99 -59.89
CA LYS A 332 -6.82 21.53 -61.06
C LYS A 332 -7.15 20.73 -62.31
#